data_abb25b6748e7768c797d1104c850cf67
#
_entry.id   abb25b6748e7768c797d1104c850cf67
#
_cell.length_a   1.000
_cell.length_b   1.000
_cell.length_c   1.000
_cell.angle_alpha   90.00
_cell.angle_beta   90.00
_cell.angle_gamma   90.00
#
_symmetry.space_group_name_H-M   'P 1'
#
loop_
_entity.id
_entity.type
_entity.pdbx_description
1 polymer ?
#
loop_
_entity_poly.entity_id
_entity_poly.type
_entity_poly.pdbx_seq_one_letter_code
_entity_poly.pdbx_strand_id
1 'polypeptide(L)'
;VLRLFILLSALPVLLLASAGAQQPVRIAIIIDDLGNNLALGREAINLPGALTYSVLPRRPHSAEIALRAHTEGKEVMLHLPMQTTDGREMGPGGLHMNMSRVEFARQVRTSLAAIPYVSGVNNHMGSLLTQHSGAMRWLMEDLACFDRLYFVDSRTDVRTVARNLARAAGLSNAQRDVFLDNQQDAEYVRAQLRRLVAKARRQGSAIGIGHPYPETLGVLAEELPVLAAQGIQLLPVSRLVERERNNRLWHASSSPLPTVAKNSRQ
;
A
#
# COMPACT_ATOMS: atom_id res chain seq x y z
N VAL A 1 -3.97 -77.24 31.44
CA VAL A 1 -4.52 -75.86 31.57
C VAL A 1 -3.40 -74.90 31.23
N LEU A 2 -3.42 -74.41 29.94
CA LEU A 2 -2.38 -73.53 29.42
C LEU A 2 -2.94 -72.08 29.51
N ARG A 3 -2.30 -71.19 30.30
CA ARG A 3 -2.65 -69.77 30.43
C ARG A 3 -1.89 -68.95 29.40
N LEU A 4 -2.59 -68.43 28.42
CA LEU A 4 -2.06 -67.52 27.40
C LEU A 4 -1.99 -66.11 28.02
N PHE A 5 -0.79 -65.53 28.21
CA PHE A 5 -0.58 -64.14 28.57
C PHE A 5 -0.52 -63.29 27.30
N ILE A 6 -1.52 -62.45 27.10
CA ILE A 6 -1.54 -61.45 26.03
C ILE A 6 -0.82 -60.19 26.59
N LEU A 7 0.40 -59.91 26.10
CA LEU A 7 1.11 -58.64 26.32
C LEU A 7 0.51 -57.58 25.39
N LEU A 8 -0.29 -56.66 25.95
CA LEU A 8 -0.63 -55.43 25.24
C LEU A 8 0.55 -54.47 25.24
N SER A 9 1.23 -54.34 24.11
CA SER A 9 2.23 -53.31 23.88
C SER A 9 1.53 -52.00 23.57
N ALA A 10 1.50 -51.07 24.55
CA ALA A 10 1.06 -49.70 24.33
C ALA A 10 2.10 -48.93 23.51
N LEU A 11 1.79 -48.67 22.26
CA LEU A 11 2.59 -47.81 21.37
C LEU A 11 2.37 -46.34 21.78
N PRO A 12 3.41 -45.57 22.14
CA PRO A 12 3.22 -44.14 22.44
C PRO A 12 2.90 -43.40 21.14
N VAL A 13 1.72 -42.83 21.05
CA VAL A 13 1.35 -41.89 20.00
C VAL A 13 2.12 -40.60 20.26
N LEU A 14 3.20 -40.36 19.51
CA LEU A 14 3.90 -39.09 19.46
C LEU A 14 2.94 -38.07 18.78
N LEU A 15 2.27 -37.23 19.56
CA LEU A 15 1.60 -36.03 19.09
C LEU A 15 2.66 -35.02 18.60
N LEU A 16 3.00 -35.06 17.31
CA LEU A 16 3.73 -34.01 16.63
C LEU A 16 2.83 -32.76 16.66
N ALA A 17 3.05 -31.92 17.68
CA ALA A 17 2.51 -30.55 17.65
C ALA A 17 3.11 -29.87 16.42
N SER A 18 2.30 -29.71 15.37
CA SER A 18 2.65 -28.87 14.22
C SER A 18 2.81 -27.44 14.76
N ALA A 19 4.07 -27.01 14.95
CA ALA A 19 4.38 -25.61 15.19
C ALA A 19 3.80 -24.84 14.01
N GLY A 20 2.66 -24.20 14.20
CA GLY A 20 2.02 -23.38 13.18
C GLY A 20 3.05 -22.36 12.70
N ALA A 21 3.52 -22.48 11.45
CA ALA A 21 4.48 -21.58 10.86
C ALA A 21 3.92 -20.15 10.98
N GLN A 22 4.48 -19.36 11.87
CA GLN A 22 4.07 -17.98 12.10
C GLN A 22 4.22 -17.23 10.79
N GLN A 23 3.11 -16.70 10.26
CA GLN A 23 3.11 -15.96 8.99
C GLN A 23 4.15 -14.83 9.06
N PRO A 24 5.03 -14.70 8.05
CA PRO A 24 6.06 -13.67 8.08
C PRO A 24 5.41 -12.28 8.16
N VAL A 25 5.99 -11.45 9.02
CA VAL A 25 5.58 -10.05 9.18
C VAL A 25 5.99 -9.26 7.93
N ARG A 26 5.07 -8.53 7.32
CA ARG A 26 5.28 -7.83 6.06
C ARG A 26 5.06 -6.35 6.23
N ILE A 27 5.97 -5.56 5.67
CA ILE A 27 5.79 -4.10 5.56
C ILE A 27 5.95 -3.69 4.09
N ALA A 28 5.29 -2.61 3.72
CA ALA A 28 5.62 -1.84 2.52
C ALA A 28 5.95 -0.41 2.93
N ILE A 29 6.91 0.19 2.23
CA ILE A 29 7.27 1.58 2.44
C ILE A 29 7.19 2.29 1.09
N ILE A 30 6.46 3.42 1.08
CA ILE A 30 6.34 4.32 -0.06
C ILE A 30 7.19 5.55 0.24
N ILE A 31 8.00 5.96 -0.73
CA ILE A 31 8.69 7.26 -0.71
C ILE A 31 7.94 8.19 -1.66
N ASP A 32 7.22 9.15 -1.09
CA ASP A 32 6.41 10.14 -1.80
C ASP A 32 7.24 11.36 -2.28
N ASP A 33 6.62 12.29 -2.99
CA ASP A 33 7.15 13.60 -3.43
C ASP A 33 8.40 13.55 -4.32
N LEU A 34 8.63 12.45 -5.01
CA LEU A 34 9.74 12.32 -5.95
C LEU A 34 9.47 13.11 -7.23
N GLY A 35 10.52 13.64 -7.86
CA GLY A 35 10.44 14.35 -9.14
C GLY A 35 11.04 15.74 -9.14
N ASN A 36 11.16 16.41 -8.00
CA ASN A 36 11.69 17.78 -7.89
C ASN A 36 13.22 17.81 -7.78
N ASN A 37 13.82 16.89 -7.05
CA ASN A 37 15.25 16.84 -6.76
C ASN A 37 15.83 15.51 -7.23
N LEU A 38 16.71 15.57 -8.24
CA LEU A 38 17.30 14.37 -8.82
C LEU A 38 18.27 13.67 -7.86
N ALA A 39 19.03 14.42 -7.07
CA ALA A 39 20.00 13.85 -6.15
C ALA A 39 19.28 13.05 -5.04
N LEU A 40 18.29 13.65 -4.39
CA LEU A 40 17.47 12.96 -3.37
C LEU A 40 16.68 11.81 -3.97
N GLY A 41 16.17 11.95 -5.20
CA GLY A 41 15.50 10.84 -5.90
C GLY A 41 16.42 9.65 -6.14
N ARG A 42 17.67 9.89 -6.56
CA ARG A 42 18.69 8.84 -6.72
C ARG A 42 19.07 8.20 -5.40
N GLU A 43 19.24 8.99 -4.35
CA GLU A 43 19.52 8.51 -3.01
C GLU A 43 18.39 7.61 -2.50
N ALA A 44 17.15 8.04 -2.66
CA ALA A 44 15.98 7.22 -2.31
C ALA A 44 15.96 5.88 -3.05
N ILE A 45 16.24 5.86 -4.36
CA ILE A 45 16.23 4.63 -5.17
C ILE A 45 17.33 3.67 -4.72
N ASN A 46 18.47 4.18 -4.26
CA ASN A 46 19.60 3.36 -3.76
C ASN A 46 19.31 2.69 -2.41
N LEU A 47 18.22 3.02 -1.72
CA LEU A 47 17.82 2.33 -0.48
C LEU A 47 17.69 0.81 -0.68
N PRO A 48 18.14 0.01 0.30
CA PRO A 48 18.07 -1.44 0.20
C PRO A 48 16.63 -1.96 0.29
N GLY A 49 16.33 -3.03 -0.43
CA GLY A 49 15.04 -3.71 -0.38
C GLY A 49 14.02 -3.21 -1.40
N ALA A 50 12.79 -3.72 -1.28
CA ALA A 50 11.72 -3.53 -2.26
C ALA A 50 10.77 -2.41 -1.86
N LEU A 51 11.23 -1.15 -1.93
CA LEU A 51 10.39 0.01 -1.69
C LEU A 51 9.57 0.35 -2.94
N THR A 52 8.52 1.15 -2.73
CA THR A 52 7.69 1.75 -3.78
C THR A 52 7.97 3.25 -3.86
N TYR A 53 8.17 3.76 -5.06
CA TYR A 53 8.57 5.15 -5.30
C TYR A 53 7.42 5.89 -5.97
N SER A 54 6.87 6.88 -5.27
CA SER A 54 5.71 7.65 -5.70
C SER A 54 6.15 9.00 -6.25
N VAL A 55 5.93 9.18 -7.55
CA VAL A 55 6.51 10.27 -8.34
C VAL A 55 5.43 11.28 -8.72
N LEU A 56 5.67 12.56 -8.40
CA LEU A 56 4.84 13.68 -8.80
C LEU A 56 4.86 13.85 -10.33
N PRO A 57 3.72 14.07 -10.98
CA PRO A 57 3.69 14.29 -12.42
C PRO A 57 4.25 15.67 -12.79
N ARG A 58 4.82 15.78 -14.00
CA ARG A 58 5.26 17.05 -14.58
C ARG A 58 6.27 17.85 -13.73
N ARG A 59 7.10 17.17 -12.95
CA ARG A 59 8.26 17.78 -12.31
C ARG A 59 9.49 17.57 -13.20
N PRO A 60 10.56 18.39 -13.02
CA PRO A 60 11.72 18.36 -13.91
C PRO A 60 12.36 17.00 -14.09
N HIS A 61 12.33 16.14 -13.05
CA HIS A 61 13.01 14.85 -13.03
C HIS A 61 12.08 13.66 -12.90
N SER A 62 10.76 13.86 -13.06
CA SER A 62 9.76 12.80 -12.83
C SER A 62 10.00 11.56 -13.68
N ALA A 63 10.13 11.73 -15.01
CA ALA A 63 10.32 10.62 -15.93
C ALA A 63 11.67 9.92 -15.73
N GLU A 64 12.74 10.67 -15.48
CA GLU A 64 14.08 10.12 -15.23
C GLU A 64 14.11 9.26 -13.96
N ILE A 65 13.52 9.78 -12.87
CA ILE A 65 13.43 9.06 -11.57
C ILE A 65 12.60 7.78 -11.72
N ALA A 66 11.45 7.85 -12.40
CA ALA A 66 10.60 6.70 -12.63
C ALA A 66 11.30 5.62 -13.49
N LEU A 67 11.95 6.03 -14.56
CA LEU A 67 12.73 5.14 -15.41
C LEU A 67 13.86 4.46 -14.61
N ARG A 68 14.61 5.23 -13.82
CA ARG A 68 15.69 4.69 -13.00
C ARG A 68 15.17 3.70 -11.97
N ALA A 69 14.10 4.04 -11.23
CA ALA A 69 13.49 3.14 -10.26
C ALA A 69 13.09 1.81 -10.92
N HIS A 70 12.43 1.87 -12.08
CA HIS A 70 12.04 0.68 -12.82
C HIS A 70 13.24 -0.15 -13.27
N THR A 71 14.30 0.49 -13.80
CA THR A 71 15.51 -0.22 -14.26
C THR A 71 16.23 -0.95 -13.12
N GLU A 72 16.15 -0.41 -11.90
CA GLU A 72 16.68 -1.03 -10.70
C GLU A 72 15.71 -2.04 -10.02
N GLY A 73 14.64 -2.42 -10.74
CA GLY A 73 13.66 -3.41 -10.27
C GLY A 73 12.76 -2.91 -9.13
N LYS A 74 12.67 -1.59 -8.93
CA LYS A 74 11.82 -0.96 -7.93
C LYS A 74 10.44 -0.66 -8.49
N GLU A 75 9.44 -0.63 -7.62
CA GLU A 75 8.06 -0.29 -7.99
C GLU A 75 7.87 1.21 -8.13
N VAL A 76 7.18 1.62 -9.21
CA VAL A 76 6.84 3.02 -9.50
C VAL A 76 5.35 3.24 -9.31
N MET A 77 5.00 4.37 -8.69
CA MET A 77 3.64 4.81 -8.41
C MET A 77 3.46 6.27 -8.86
N LEU A 78 2.27 6.63 -9.33
CA LEU A 78 1.91 8.03 -9.57
C LEU A 78 1.50 8.70 -8.25
N HIS A 79 2.21 9.75 -7.85
CA HIS A 79 1.80 10.63 -6.75
C HIS A 79 0.90 11.73 -7.29
N LEU A 80 -0.42 11.49 -7.24
CA LEU A 80 -1.41 12.33 -7.93
C LEU A 80 -1.81 13.53 -7.06
N PRO A 81 -1.49 14.77 -7.49
CA PRO A 81 -1.83 15.95 -6.72
C PRO A 81 -3.34 16.19 -6.67
N MET A 82 -3.87 16.51 -5.49
CA MET A 82 -5.29 16.69 -5.23
C MET A 82 -5.54 17.90 -4.34
N GLN A 83 -6.62 18.62 -4.59
CA GLN A 83 -6.97 19.86 -3.89
C GLN A 83 -7.09 19.67 -2.38
N THR A 84 -6.57 20.67 -1.65
CA THR A 84 -6.56 20.75 -0.18
C THR A 84 -7.63 21.69 0.36
N THR A 85 -7.95 21.52 1.64
CA THR A 85 -8.90 22.42 2.36
C THR A 85 -8.31 23.80 2.65
N ASP A 86 -6.99 23.92 2.75
CA ASP A 86 -6.27 25.15 3.08
C ASP A 86 -5.79 25.93 1.84
N GLY A 87 -6.12 25.44 0.64
CA GLY A 87 -5.80 26.12 -0.62
C GLY A 87 -4.33 26.10 -1.02
N ARG A 88 -3.49 25.32 -0.35
CA ARG A 88 -2.06 25.21 -0.74
C ARG A 88 -1.91 24.72 -2.17
N GLU A 89 -0.91 25.25 -2.87
CA GLU A 89 -0.56 24.80 -4.20
C GLU A 89 -0.05 23.36 -4.17
N MET A 90 -0.75 22.49 -4.90
CA MET A 90 -0.38 21.09 -5.05
C MET A 90 0.56 20.82 -6.22
N GLY A 91 0.86 21.86 -7.00
CA GLY A 91 1.70 21.75 -8.18
C GLY A 91 0.98 21.26 -9.45
N PRO A 92 1.73 21.11 -10.56
CA PRO A 92 1.17 20.77 -11.85
C PRO A 92 0.56 19.36 -11.87
N GLY A 93 -0.47 19.18 -12.68
CA GLY A 93 -1.14 17.90 -12.83
C GLY A 93 -2.23 17.61 -11.79
N GLY A 94 -2.57 18.61 -10.95
CA GLY A 94 -3.51 18.44 -9.85
C GLY A 94 -4.97 18.32 -10.28
N LEU A 95 -5.74 17.63 -9.44
CA LEU A 95 -7.19 17.50 -9.55
C LEU A 95 -7.88 18.54 -8.65
N HIS A 96 -8.82 19.27 -9.23
CA HIS A 96 -9.55 20.34 -8.56
C HIS A 96 -11.06 20.05 -8.52
N MET A 97 -11.72 20.58 -7.49
CA MET A 97 -13.17 20.41 -7.28
C MET A 97 -14.04 21.06 -8.35
N ASN A 98 -13.55 22.11 -9.01
CA ASN A 98 -14.26 22.85 -10.05
C ASN A 98 -14.11 22.27 -11.46
N MET A 99 -13.38 21.16 -11.62
CA MET A 99 -13.25 20.48 -12.90
C MET A 99 -14.56 19.80 -13.30
N SER A 100 -14.93 19.95 -14.58
CA SER A 100 -15.94 19.08 -15.18
C SER A 100 -15.48 17.63 -15.25
N ARG A 101 -16.40 16.69 -15.43
CA ARG A 101 -16.07 15.25 -15.57
C ARG A 101 -15.04 14.99 -16.68
N VAL A 102 -15.16 15.72 -17.81
CA VAL A 102 -14.26 15.57 -18.96
C VAL A 102 -12.85 16.08 -18.65
N GLU A 103 -12.75 17.25 -18.01
CA GLU A 103 -11.47 17.82 -17.60
C GLU A 103 -10.78 16.94 -16.56
N PHE A 104 -11.54 16.46 -15.59
CA PHE A 104 -11.05 15.56 -14.54
C PHE A 104 -10.44 14.27 -15.15
N ALA A 105 -11.19 13.59 -16.02
CA ALA A 105 -10.71 12.37 -16.68
C ALA A 105 -9.49 12.62 -17.57
N ARG A 106 -9.48 13.75 -18.29
CA ARG A 106 -8.32 14.16 -19.09
C ARG A 106 -7.10 14.37 -18.21
N GLN A 107 -7.27 15.06 -17.07
CA GLN A 107 -6.18 15.33 -16.14
C GLN A 107 -5.61 14.03 -15.53
N VAL A 108 -6.45 13.08 -15.12
CA VAL A 108 -6.02 11.75 -14.64
C VAL A 108 -5.17 11.05 -15.68
N ARG A 109 -5.68 10.94 -16.93
CA ARG A 109 -4.93 10.28 -18.02
C ARG A 109 -3.60 10.96 -18.33
N THR A 110 -3.60 12.29 -18.34
CA THR A 110 -2.36 13.06 -18.61
C THR A 110 -1.33 12.88 -17.50
N SER A 111 -1.77 12.82 -16.25
CA SER A 111 -0.86 12.58 -15.11
C SER A 111 -0.30 11.16 -15.12
N LEU A 112 -1.11 10.16 -15.45
CA LEU A 112 -0.65 8.78 -15.65
C LEU A 112 0.38 8.67 -16.79
N ALA A 113 0.11 9.31 -17.93
CA ALA A 113 1.00 9.29 -19.07
C ALA A 113 2.34 10.01 -18.83
N ALA A 114 2.40 10.92 -17.85
CA ALA A 114 3.61 11.65 -17.51
C ALA A 114 4.65 10.82 -16.74
N ILE A 115 4.25 9.68 -16.15
CA ILE A 115 5.12 8.82 -15.36
C ILE A 115 5.19 7.44 -16.02
N PRO A 116 6.33 6.99 -16.51
CA PRO A 116 6.47 5.66 -17.07
C PRO A 116 6.41 4.58 -15.98
N TYR A 117 5.95 3.38 -16.36
CA TYR A 117 5.95 2.17 -15.53
C TYR A 117 5.08 2.23 -14.27
N VAL A 118 4.05 3.06 -14.25
CA VAL A 118 3.13 3.19 -13.10
C VAL A 118 2.39 1.88 -12.85
N SER A 119 2.49 1.35 -11.63
CA SER A 119 1.75 0.18 -11.17
C SER A 119 0.61 0.54 -10.19
N GLY A 120 0.62 1.76 -9.64
CA GLY A 120 -0.41 2.23 -8.70
C GLY A 120 -0.46 3.74 -8.60
N VAL A 121 -1.44 4.24 -7.86
CA VAL A 121 -1.68 5.67 -7.63
C VAL A 121 -1.91 5.91 -6.14
N ASN A 122 -1.31 6.97 -5.58
CA ASN A 122 -1.71 7.50 -4.29
C ASN A 122 -1.94 9.03 -4.38
N ASN A 123 -2.57 9.60 -3.37
CA ASN A 123 -2.82 11.03 -3.36
C ASN A 123 -1.68 11.82 -2.74
N HIS A 124 -1.16 12.82 -3.48
CA HIS A 124 -0.40 13.93 -2.93
C HIS A 124 -1.38 14.97 -2.38
N MET A 125 -1.21 15.36 -1.11
CA MET A 125 -2.18 16.24 -0.44
C MET A 125 -3.62 15.66 -0.52
N GLY A 126 -4.61 16.49 -0.89
CA GLY A 126 -5.96 16.02 -1.19
C GLY A 126 -6.89 16.04 0.02
N SER A 127 -6.59 16.80 1.06
CA SER A 127 -7.47 16.88 2.25
C SER A 127 -8.90 17.35 1.94
N LEU A 128 -9.13 18.07 0.83
CA LEU A 128 -10.48 18.41 0.35
C LEU A 128 -11.03 17.34 -0.60
N LEU A 129 -10.29 17.03 -1.66
CA LEU A 129 -10.80 16.20 -2.74
C LEU A 129 -11.12 14.78 -2.28
N THR A 130 -10.30 14.19 -1.39
CA THR A 130 -10.49 12.82 -0.89
C THR A 130 -11.74 12.64 -0.02
N GLN A 131 -12.33 13.72 0.48
CA GLN A 131 -13.61 13.71 1.20
C GLN A 131 -14.83 13.77 0.27
N HIS A 132 -14.64 14.20 -0.99
CA HIS A 132 -15.73 14.41 -1.93
C HIS A 132 -16.06 13.14 -2.69
N SER A 133 -17.19 12.52 -2.36
CA SER A 133 -17.60 11.22 -2.91
C SER A 133 -17.76 11.21 -4.44
N GLY A 134 -18.24 12.30 -5.04
CA GLY A 134 -18.39 12.45 -6.49
C GLY A 134 -17.04 12.43 -7.21
N ALA A 135 -16.09 13.27 -6.77
CA ALA A 135 -14.76 13.36 -7.36
C ALA A 135 -13.97 12.04 -7.18
N MET A 136 -14.05 11.44 -5.99
CA MET A 136 -13.40 10.15 -5.74
C MET A 136 -14.02 9.01 -6.55
N ARG A 137 -15.34 9.01 -6.78
CA ARG A 137 -15.97 8.04 -7.67
C ARG A 137 -15.43 8.18 -9.09
N TRP A 138 -15.36 9.39 -9.63
CA TRP A 138 -14.78 9.64 -10.95
C TRP A 138 -13.35 9.14 -11.06
N LEU A 139 -12.53 9.42 -10.04
CA LEU A 139 -11.15 8.94 -10.02
C LEU A 139 -11.08 7.41 -10.06
N MET A 140 -11.84 6.73 -9.21
CA MET A 140 -11.78 5.27 -9.12
C MET A 140 -12.33 4.58 -10.37
N GLU A 141 -13.37 5.15 -11.00
CA GLU A 141 -13.87 4.71 -12.31
C GLU A 141 -12.81 4.87 -13.40
N ASP A 142 -12.14 6.04 -13.45
CA ASP A 142 -11.08 6.29 -14.43
C ASP A 142 -9.88 5.34 -14.23
N LEU A 143 -9.45 5.10 -12.98
CA LEU A 143 -8.36 4.18 -12.68
C LEU A 143 -8.72 2.72 -12.97
N ALA A 144 -9.96 2.32 -12.77
CA ALA A 144 -10.43 0.96 -13.04
C ALA A 144 -10.42 0.61 -14.54
N CYS A 145 -10.34 1.60 -15.44
CA CYS A 145 -10.17 1.38 -16.87
C CYS A 145 -8.73 0.93 -17.26
N PHE A 146 -7.78 1.02 -16.33
CA PHE A 146 -6.40 0.58 -16.57
C PHE A 146 -6.16 -0.77 -15.89
N ASP A 147 -5.76 -1.74 -16.67
CA ASP A 147 -5.41 -3.07 -16.16
C ASP A 147 -4.28 -2.97 -15.12
N ARG A 148 -4.47 -3.64 -13.98
CA ARG A 148 -3.47 -3.81 -12.92
C ARG A 148 -3.13 -2.58 -12.07
N LEU A 149 -3.75 -1.42 -12.27
CA LEU A 149 -3.54 -0.32 -11.34
C LEU A 149 -4.18 -0.64 -9.97
N TYR A 150 -3.52 -0.18 -8.91
CA TYR A 150 -4.07 -0.16 -7.57
C TYR A 150 -4.08 1.27 -7.01
N PHE A 151 -4.85 1.49 -5.97
CA PHE A 151 -4.92 2.79 -5.29
C PHE A 151 -4.52 2.68 -3.83
N VAL A 152 -3.69 3.61 -3.34
CA VAL A 152 -3.38 3.77 -1.93
C VAL A 152 -3.89 5.11 -1.42
N ASP A 153 -4.78 5.07 -0.45
CA ASP A 153 -5.21 6.28 0.26
C ASP A 153 -4.10 6.73 1.23
N SER A 154 -3.45 7.87 0.93
CA SER A 154 -2.40 8.45 1.78
C SER A 154 -2.97 9.00 3.11
N ARG A 155 -4.31 9.07 3.26
CA ARG A 155 -5.01 9.52 4.47
C ARG A 155 -4.48 10.85 5.01
N THR A 156 -4.45 11.84 4.14
CA THR A 156 -4.11 13.22 4.50
C THR A 156 -5.21 13.90 5.32
N ASP A 157 -6.43 13.33 5.30
CA ASP A 157 -7.54 13.69 6.20
C ASP A 157 -8.23 12.41 6.68
N VAL A 158 -8.68 12.40 7.93
CA VAL A 158 -9.37 11.24 8.53
C VAL A 158 -10.75 10.97 7.92
N ARG A 159 -11.38 12.00 7.31
CA ARG A 159 -12.70 11.94 6.68
C ARG A 159 -12.65 11.41 5.24
N THR A 160 -11.49 11.00 4.75
CA THR A 160 -11.35 10.46 3.39
C THR A 160 -12.32 9.31 3.11
N VAL A 161 -12.91 9.32 1.93
CA VAL A 161 -13.77 8.24 1.40
C VAL A 161 -13.07 7.44 0.28
N ALA A 162 -11.82 7.82 -0.05
CA ALA A 162 -11.10 7.32 -1.22
C ALA A 162 -10.96 5.80 -1.23
N ARG A 163 -10.47 5.19 -0.13
CA ARG A 163 -10.34 3.73 -0.04
C ARG A 163 -11.66 2.99 -0.19
N ASN A 164 -12.74 3.50 0.39
CA ASN A 164 -14.05 2.86 0.31
C ASN A 164 -14.59 2.89 -1.12
N LEU A 165 -14.40 3.99 -1.84
CA LEU A 165 -14.82 4.13 -3.24
C LEU A 165 -13.93 3.32 -4.19
N ALA A 166 -12.61 3.21 -3.92
CA ALA A 166 -11.74 2.30 -4.65
C ALA A 166 -12.23 0.85 -4.55
N ARG A 167 -12.62 0.43 -3.34
CA ARG A 167 -13.19 -0.90 -3.10
C ARG A 167 -14.51 -1.09 -3.85
N ALA A 168 -15.40 -0.10 -3.82
CA ALA A 168 -16.70 -0.15 -4.51
C ALA A 168 -16.53 -0.24 -6.03
N ALA A 169 -15.49 0.39 -6.59
CA ALA A 169 -15.13 0.29 -8.02
C ALA A 169 -14.40 -1.02 -8.40
N GLY A 170 -14.19 -1.93 -7.45
CA GLY A 170 -13.45 -3.18 -7.70
C GLY A 170 -11.94 -3.01 -7.83
N LEU A 171 -11.42 -1.78 -7.60
CA LEU A 171 -10.01 -1.49 -7.69
C LEU A 171 -9.25 -2.10 -6.50
N SER A 172 -8.12 -2.73 -6.78
CA SER A 172 -7.20 -3.16 -5.74
C SER A 172 -6.75 -1.94 -4.94
N ASN A 173 -6.83 -2.01 -3.61
CA ASN A 173 -6.64 -0.81 -2.79
C ASN A 173 -6.05 -1.09 -1.41
N ALA A 174 -5.36 -0.09 -0.87
CA ALA A 174 -4.87 -0.05 0.49
C ALA A 174 -4.98 1.37 1.07
N GLN A 175 -4.49 1.57 2.26
CA GLN A 175 -4.32 2.89 2.88
C GLN A 175 -3.02 2.92 3.67
N ARG A 176 -2.50 4.10 3.90
CA ARG A 176 -1.38 4.34 4.79
C ARG A 176 -1.73 3.97 6.23
N ASP A 177 -0.86 3.22 6.86
CA ASP A 177 -0.94 2.84 8.27
C ASP A 177 -0.14 3.78 9.17
N VAL A 178 1.06 4.18 8.74
CA VAL A 178 1.97 5.04 9.50
C VAL A 178 2.57 6.09 8.57
N PHE A 179 2.63 7.33 9.06
CA PHE A 179 3.39 8.42 8.44
C PHE A 179 4.76 8.44 9.12
N LEU A 180 5.84 8.26 8.33
CA LEU A 180 7.17 8.03 8.91
C LEU A 180 7.85 9.31 9.37
N ASP A 181 7.60 10.42 8.70
CA ASP A 181 8.37 11.66 8.80
C ASP A 181 7.51 12.93 8.89
N ASN A 182 6.41 12.85 9.64
CA ASN A 182 5.63 14.04 9.97
C ASN A 182 6.44 15.10 10.75
N GLN A 183 7.54 14.67 11.36
CA GLN A 183 8.63 15.50 11.86
C GLN A 183 9.91 15.03 11.19
N GLN A 184 10.67 15.98 10.64
CA GLN A 184 11.95 15.72 9.97
C GLN A 184 13.06 15.57 11.04
N ASP A 185 13.00 14.46 11.75
CA ASP A 185 13.88 14.10 12.85
C ASP A 185 14.15 12.60 12.84
N ALA A 186 15.42 12.20 12.92
CA ALA A 186 15.83 10.81 12.79
C ALA A 186 15.24 9.91 13.88
N GLU A 187 15.18 10.39 15.13
CA GLU A 187 14.59 9.60 16.22
C GLU A 187 13.08 9.45 16.08
N TYR A 188 12.41 10.50 15.59
CA TYR A 188 10.99 10.43 15.25
C TYR A 188 10.76 9.36 14.15
N VAL A 189 11.54 9.41 13.07
CA VAL A 189 11.43 8.42 11.97
C VAL A 189 11.67 6.99 12.48
N ARG A 190 12.70 6.77 13.31
CA ARG A 190 12.95 5.46 13.93
C ARG A 190 11.77 5.00 14.77
N ALA A 191 11.17 5.90 15.55
CA ALA A 191 10.00 5.58 16.37
C ALA A 191 8.79 5.18 15.49
N GLN A 192 8.55 5.90 14.38
CA GLN A 192 7.46 5.56 13.46
C GLN A 192 7.75 4.24 12.71
N LEU A 193 8.98 3.94 12.36
CA LEU A 193 9.36 2.67 11.74
C LEU A 193 9.09 1.49 12.71
N ARG A 194 9.46 1.63 13.99
CA ARG A 194 9.09 0.66 15.03
C ARG A 194 7.58 0.48 15.16
N ARG A 195 6.82 1.58 15.08
CA ARG A 195 5.35 1.54 15.09
C ARG A 195 4.78 0.82 13.87
N LEU A 196 5.36 1.03 12.69
CA LEU A 196 4.99 0.32 11.46
C LEU A 196 5.16 -1.19 11.63
N VAL A 197 6.34 -1.64 12.11
CA VAL A 197 6.63 -3.06 12.36
C VAL A 197 5.68 -3.64 13.43
N ALA A 198 5.45 -2.91 14.53
CA ALA A 198 4.52 -3.36 15.57
C ALA A 198 3.09 -3.51 15.04
N LYS A 199 2.66 -2.62 14.14
CA LYS A 199 1.35 -2.73 13.47
C LYS A 199 1.31 -3.93 12.54
N ALA A 200 2.36 -4.14 11.73
CA ALA A 200 2.47 -5.29 10.85
C ALA A 200 2.44 -6.63 11.61
N ARG A 201 3.10 -6.70 12.78
CA ARG A 201 3.03 -7.90 13.65
C ARG A 201 1.62 -8.23 14.12
N ARG A 202 0.79 -7.22 14.38
CA ARG A 202 -0.61 -7.41 14.83
C ARG A 202 -1.57 -7.75 13.68
N GLN A 203 -1.32 -7.22 12.48
CA GLN A 203 -2.27 -7.27 11.35
C GLN A 203 -1.80 -8.17 10.20
N GLY A 204 -0.56 -8.71 10.29
CA GLY A 204 0.09 -9.48 9.23
C GLY A 204 0.81 -8.61 8.20
N SER A 205 0.40 -7.34 8.01
CA SER A 205 1.07 -6.37 7.12
C SER A 205 0.76 -4.92 7.53
N ALA A 206 1.61 -3.97 7.11
CA ALA A 206 1.36 -2.55 7.26
C ALA A 206 2.10 -1.73 6.19
N ILE A 207 1.54 -0.55 5.85
CA ILE A 207 2.10 0.39 4.87
C ILE A 207 2.56 1.66 5.58
N GLY A 208 3.85 1.99 5.42
CA GLY A 208 4.44 3.27 5.80
C GLY A 208 4.57 4.21 4.59
N ILE A 209 4.40 5.51 4.82
CA ILE A 209 4.72 6.55 3.84
C ILE A 209 5.73 7.50 4.48
N GLY A 210 6.80 7.81 3.74
CA GLY A 210 7.79 8.83 4.04
C GLY A 210 8.18 9.61 2.79
N HIS A 211 9.03 10.62 2.96
CA HIS A 211 9.48 11.51 1.91
C HIS A 211 11.01 11.44 1.78
N PRO A 212 11.59 11.96 0.69
CA PRO A 212 13.03 11.91 0.48
C PRO A 212 13.78 12.97 1.31
N TYR A 213 13.44 13.08 2.62
CA TYR A 213 14.22 13.89 3.54
C TYR A 213 15.50 13.17 3.96
N PRO A 214 16.63 13.89 4.15
CA PRO A 214 17.89 13.27 4.55
C PRO A 214 17.75 12.38 5.80
N GLU A 215 17.00 12.83 6.80
CA GLU A 215 16.75 12.09 8.04
C GLU A 215 16.00 10.79 7.77
N THR A 216 15.00 10.83 6.89
CA THR A 216 14.21 9.65 6.52
C THR A 216 15.07 8.66 5.74
N LEU A 217 15.82 9.14 4.72
CA LEU A 217 16.66 8.28 3.90
C LEU A 217 17.79 7.65 4.72
N GLY A 218 18.43 8.43 5.60
CA GLY A 218 19.48 7.94 6.50
C GLY A 218 18.99 6.83 7.42
N VAL A 219 17.85 7.05 8.11
CA VAL A 219 17.25 6.04 8.98
C VAL A 219 16.85 4.79 8.21
N LEU A 220 16.26 4.92 7.04
CA LEU A 220 15.86 3.76 6.24
C LEU A 220 17.08 2.99 5.73
N ALA A 221 18.17 3.66 5.34
CA ALA A 221 19.42 2.99 4.94
C ALA A 221 20.00 2.12 6.06
N GLU A 222 19.96 2.61 7.30
CA GLU A 222 20.45 1.89 8.48
C GLU A 222 19.53 0.76 8.92
N GLU A 223 18.23 1.04 9.00
CA GLU A 223 17.26 0.14 9.66
C GLU A 223 16.73 -0.98 8.75
N LEU A 224 16.61 -0.77 7.43
CA LEU A 224 16.05 -1.79 6.54
C LEU A 224 16.85 -3.09 6.52
N PRO A 225 18.21 -3.11 6.49
CA PRO A 225 18.98 -4.34 6.61
C PRO A 225 18.77 -5.05 7.96
N VAL A 226 18.64 -4.27 9.05
CA VAL A 226 18.39 -4.81 10.39
C VAL A 226 17.03 -5.48 10.46
N LEU A 227 15.99 -4.84 9.90
CA LEU A 227 14.64 -5.44 9.83
C LEU A 227 14.61 -6.72 9.00
N ALA A 228 15.32 -6.75 7.88
CA ALA A 228 15.45 -7.94 7.05
C ALA A 228 16.11 -9.09 7.82
N ALA A 229 17.18 -8.81 8.58
CA ALA A 229 17.84 -9.80 9.44
C ALA A 229 16.93 -10.32 10.57
N GLN A 230 15.94 -9.53 11.00
CA GLN A 230 14.90 -9.92 11.96
C GLN A 230 13.73 -10.70 11.32
N GLY A 231 13.80 -11.03 10.04
CA GLY A 231 12.75 -11.75 9.31
C GLY A 231 11.54 -10.90 8.91
N ILE A 232 11.64 -9.56 9.00
CA ILE A 232 10.62 -8.65 8.48
C ILE A 232 10.75 -8.57 6.96
N GLN A 233 9.70 -8.92 6.25
CA GLN A 233 9.68 -8.86 4.79
C GLN A 233 9.26 -7.47 4.31
N LEU A 234 10.17 -6.76 3.64
CA LEU A 234 9.85 -5.55 2.89
C LEU A 234 9.37 -5.95 1.50
N LEU A 235 8.15 -5.58 1.14
CA LEU A 235 7.52 -5.91 -0.14
C LEU A 235 7.08 -4.63 -0.86
N PRO A 236 7.06 -4.61 -2.20
CA PRO A 236 6.41 -3.54 -2.91
C PRO A 236 4.90 -3.55 -2.61
N VAL A 237 4.28 -2.37 -2.69
CA VAL A 237 2.86 -2.21 -2.31
C VAL A 237 1.94 -3.14 -3.12
N SER A 238 2.20 -3.30 -4.42
CA SER A 238 1.42 -4.20 -5.29
C SER A 238 1.26 -5.60 -4.68
N ARG A 239 2.33 -6.15 -4.11
CA ARG A 239 2.31 -7.48 -3.50
C ARG A 239 1.44 -7.56 -2.24
N LEU A 240 1.39 -6.50 -1.44
CA LEU A 240 0.49 -6.46 -0.29
C LEU A 240 -0.98 -6.36 -0.73
N VAL A 241 -1.26 -5.50 -1.72
CA VAL A 241 -2.61 -5.26 -2.23
C VAL A 241 -3.18 -6.51 -2.92
N GLU A 242 -2.38 -7.22 -3.72
CA GLU A 242 -2.77 -8.49 -4.36
C GLU A 242 -3.13 -9.55 -3.32
N ARG A 243 -2.33 -9.70 -2.28
CA ARG A 243 -2.61 -10.66 -1.20
C ARG A 243 -3.91 -10.34 -0.48
N GLU A 244 -4.14 -9.07 -0.13
CA GLU A 244 -5.40 -8.68 0.51
C GLU A 244 -6.61 -8.98 -0.38
N ARG A 245 -6.48 -8.76 -1.69
CA ARG A 245 -7.52 -9.12 -2.67
C ARG A 245 -7.77 -10.62 -2.69
N ASN A 246 -6.71 -11.43 -2.80
CA ASN A 246 -6.83 -12.88 -2.86
C ASN A 246 -7.42 -13.47 -1.57
N ASN A 247 -7.00 -12.97 -0.40
CA ASN A 247 -7.57 -13.37 0.88
C ASN A 247 -9.07 -13.06 0.96
N ARG A 248 -9.49 -11.87 0.50
CA ARG A 248 -10.92 -11.50 0.47
C ARG A 248 -11.74 -12.40 -0.45
N LEU A 249 -11.22 -12.73 -1.64
CA LEU A 249 -11.89 -13.64 -2.57
C LEU A 249 -12.02 -15.04 -1.99
N TRP A 250 -10.99 -15.56 -1.35
CA TRP A 250 -11.02 -16.84 -0.65
C TRP A 250 -12.08 -16.89 0.43
N HIS A 251 -12.13 -15.89 1.31
CA HIS A 251 -13.15 -15.82 2.37
C HIS A 251 -14.56 -15.64 1.82
N ALA A 252 -14.74 -14.91 0.73
CA ALA A 252 -16.05 -14.77 0.08
C ALA A 252 -16.54 -16.09 -0.54
N SER A 253 -15.65 -16.88 -1.13
CA SER A 253 -15.98 -18.16 -1.76
C SER A 253 -16.17 -19.30 -0.75
N SER A 254 -15.57 -19.20 0.44
CA SER A 254 -15.68 -20.20 1.51
C SER A 254 -16.80 -19.91 2.52
N SER A 255 -17.51 -18.78 2.41
CA SER A 255 -18.68 -18.52 3.23
C SER A 255 -19.85 -19.38 2.77
N PRO A 256 -20.58 -20.11 3.67
CA PRO A 256 -21.74 -20.87 3.29
C PRO A 256 -22.82 -19.94 2.69
N LEU A 257 -23.42 -20.37 1.58
CA LEU A 257 -24.53 -19.65 0.97
C LEU A 257 -25.63 -19.41 2.02
N PRO A 258 -26.27 -18.24 2.05
CA PRO A 258 -27.39 -18.01 2.96
C PRO A 258 -28.48 -19.04 2.68
N THR A 259 -28.82 -19.77 3.72
CA THR A 259 -29.94 -20.77 3.65
C THR A 259 -31.22 -20.00 3.33
N VAL A 260 -31.75 -20.19 2.14
CA VAL A 260 -33.07 -19.66 1.77
C VAL A 260 -34.08 -20.34 2.69
N ALA A 261 -34.63 -19.59 3.64
CA ALA A 261 -35.74 -20.06 4.47
C ALA A 261 -36.91 -20.41 3.54
N LYS A 262 -37.23 -21.70 3.41
CA LYS A 262 -38.48 -22.14 2.77
C LYS A 262 -39.64 -21.64 3.61
N ASN A 263 -40.29 -20.58 3.17
CA ASN A 263 -41.60 -20.21 3.69
C ASN A 263 -42.58 -21.32 3.33
N SER A 264 -42.81 -22.25 4.24
CA SER A 264 -43.96 -23.14 4.21
C SER A 264 -45.19 -22.32 4.59
N ARG A 265 -45.92 -21.82 3.60
CA ARG A 265 -47.32 -21.43 3.79
C ARG A 265 -48.17 -22.70 3.76
N GLN A 266 -48.74 -23.04 4.88
CA GLN A 266 -50.01 -23.78 4.95
C GLN A 266 -51.18 -22.78 4.96
#